data_6eb686443ea37b78adfe5420dc066f81
#
_entry.id   6eb686443ea37b78adfe5420dc066f81
#
_cell.length_a   1.000
_cell.length_b   1.000
_cell.length_c   1.000
_cell.angle_alpha   90.00
_cell.angle_beta   90.00
_cell.angle_gamma   90.00
#
_symmetry.space_group_name_H-M   'P 1'
#
loop_
_entity.id
_entity.type
_entity.pdbx_description
1 polymer ?
#
loop_
_entity_poly.entity_id
_entity_poly.type
_entity_poly.pdbx_seq_one_letter_code
_entity_poly.pdbx_strand_id
1 'polypeptide(L)'
;LAVERIHQALDQFEKICIYGDYDADGVTSTSLLYSYLESLGADVMYYIPERESEGYGMNIDAVRKLSELGVRLIITVDNGIAAAREVEYANSLHIDTVVTDHHQQQGDILPPAVAVVDPHRLDCDCPFKNMAGVGVTFQLISALEGKDGGFSTLLENYSDLAAIGTIGDIVPLEKDNRVLVKHGLAQLSRTDRLGIQALITESGLEGKKLTSTSVAFSLVPRINAAGRLGSSRQAVKLLLSEYPDEADLAREIGEQNQQRQKIEGDIALQIEEYLQAHPERRFDRILVVDGENWHAGVVGIVASRVVEKYGKPCVVISREGELSRGSGRSVEGFSLSDAVYACREHLVRFGGHPMAAGITIKTDKIDDFRLAINAYAAQRHPQMPYPKLLLDCKLRPQVLSLDIVEELTLLEPFGTGNPAPLFGLYSMTLTGITPCGNRKHLRLSFQREKVKITAMRFSVTPEEFPYQPGDILDLAVTLERNEYRGEASLSIHIRDLKLHGVDEAALLQEQALYEGARRGEGLSDDKTEKLLPNREQFAVVYRYLREQKGWNYGLDVLYFRLEQKIPFAALCLILDVMEELGLVTLQTSGSLYQIHLREIAGKVNLDDSVLLQKIRNQREKGGVQSV
;
A
#
# COMPACT_ATOMS: atom_id res chain seq x y z
N LEU A 1 -36.91 -7.77 -5.23
CA LEU A 1 -36.52 -9.19 -5.16
C LEU A 1 -35.73 -9.49 -3.86
N ALA A 2 -34.54 -8.86 -3.61
CA ALA A 2 -33.77 -9.13 -2.40
C ALA A 2 -34.58 -8.86 -1.12
N VAL A 3 -35.15 -7.68 -1.00
CA VAL A 3 -35.99 -7.25 0.13
C VAL A 3 -37.20 -8.20 0.32
N GLU A 4 -37.89 -8.52 -0.75
CA GLU A 4 -39.05 -9.43 -0.72
C GLU A 4 -38.64 -10.81 -0.21
N ARG A 5 -37.51 -11.36 -0.69
CA ARG A 5 -37.03 -12.68 -0.26
C ARG A 5 -36.61 -12.72 1.20
N ILE A 6 -35.96 -11.65 1.66
CA ILE A 6 -35.56 -11.53 3.07
C ILE A 6 -36.77 -11.37 3.98
N HIS A 7 -37.77 -10.55 3.63
CA HIS A 7 -39.02 -10.46 4.37
C HIS A 7 -39.74 -11.80 4.42
N GLN A 8 -39.80 -12.55 3.31
CA GLN A 8 -40.35 -13.89 3.29
C GLN A 8 -39.64 -14.83 4.29
N ALA A 9 -38.32 -14.78 4.35
CA ALA A 9 -37.54 -15.58 5.31
C ALA A 9 -37.86 -15.21 6.77
N LEU A 10 -37.98 -13.91 7.06
CA LEU A 10 -38.37 -13.41 8.36
C LEU A 10 -39.81 -13.88 8.75
N ASP A 11 -40.77 -13.73 7.85
CA ASP A 11 -42.18 -14.12 8.08
C ASP A 11 -42.34 -15.62 8.27
N GLN A 12 -41.52 -16.44 7.62
CA GLN A 12 -41.54 -17.89 7.70
C GLN A 12 -40.59 -18.49 8.74
N PHE A 13 -39.85 -17.64 9.48
CA PHE A 13 -38.85 -18.06 10.46
C PHE A 13 -37.79 -19.00 9.85
N GLU A 14 -37.42 -18.75 8.60
CA GLU A 14 -36.36 -19.51 7.92
C GLU A 14 -35.00 -19.21 8.55
N LYS A 15 -34.15 -20.24 8.63
CA LYS A 15 -32.77 -20.04 9.06
C LYS A 15 -31.97 -19.32 7.96
N ILE A 16 -31.42 -18.16 8.29
CA ILE A 16 -30.63 -17.31 7.40
C ILE A 16 -29.13 -17.46 7.75
N CYS A 17 -28.28 -17.61 6.74
CA CYS A 17 -26.84 -17.54 6.89
C CYS A 17 -26.29 -16.31 6.15
N ILE A 18 -25.59 -15.44 6.87
CA ILE A 18 -24.78 -14.37 6.29
C ILE A 18 -23.42 -14.96 5.94
N TYR A 19 -23.09 -14.98 4.65
CA TYR A 19 -21.82 -15.51 4.14
C TYR A 19 -20.88 -14.34 3.82
N GLY A 20 -19.93 -14.06 4.72
CA GLY A 20 -19.02 -12.92 4.63
C GLY A 20 -17.68 -13.26 4.03
N ASP A 21 -16.81 -12.24 3.97
CA ASP A 21 -15.37 -12.38 3.68
C ASP A 21 -14.51 -12.15 4.93
N TYR A 22 -13.21 -12.48 4.84
CA TYR A 22 -12.29 -12.54 5.98
C TYR A 22 -11.58 -11.21 6.29
N ASP A 23 -11.71 -10.18 5.47
CA ASP A 23 -11.10 -8.87 5.73
C ASP A 23 -12.02 -7.91 6.50
N ALA A 24 -11.56 -6.67 6.73
CA ALA A 24 -12.31 -5.72 7.54
C ALA A 24 -13.64 -5.33 6.91
N ASP A 25 -13.77 -5.30 5.59
CA ASP A 25 -15.03 -5.01 4.91
C ASP A 25 -16.02 -6.16 5.07
N GLY A 26 -15.61 -7.40 4.76
CA GLY A 26 -16.45 -8.58 4.95
C GLY A 26 -16.84 -8.80 6.42
N VAL A 27 -15.91 -8.60 7.36
CA VAL A 27 -16.17 -8.71 8.81
C VAL A 27 -17.18 -7.66 9.28
N THR A 28 -17.05 -6.41 8.87
CA THR A 28 -17.99 -5.35 9.27
C THR A 28 -19.32 -5.46 8.57
N SER A 29 -19.34 -5.87 7.30
CA SER A 29 -20.56 -6.18 6.54
C SER A 29 -21.36 -7.29 7.21
N THR A 30 -20.67 -8.38 7.60
CA THR A 30 -21.28 -9.51 8.34
C THR A 30 -21.85 -9.05 9.67
N SER A 31 -21.06 -8.29 10.46
CA SER A 31 -21.50 -7.81 11.77
C SER A 31 -22.67 -6.85 11.69
N LEU A 32 -22.68 -5.98 10.67
CA LEU A 32 -23.74 -5.02 10.42
C LEU A 32 -25.06 -5.73 10.10
N LEU A 33 -25.04 -6.63 9.10
CA LEU A 33 -26.25 -7.34 8.69
C LEU A 33 -26.73 -8.30 9.76
N TYR A 34 -25.82 -8.97 10.48
CA TYR A 34 -26.17 -9.85 11.62
C TYR A 34 -26.90 -9.07 12.70
N SER A 35 -26.33 -7.97 13.22
CA SER A 35 -26.97 -7.13 14.24
C SER A 35 -28.34 -6.61 13.81
N TYR A 36 -28.50 -6.26 12.52
CA TYR A 36 -29.76 -5.78 12.00
C TYR A 36 -30.83 -6.89 11.96
N LEU A 37 -30.52 -8.05 11.37
CA LEU A 37 -31.47 -9.16 11.26
C LEU A 37 -31.82 -9.75 12.63
N GLU A 38 -30.85 -9.84 13.54
CA GLU A 38 -31.07 -10.27 14.94
C GLU A 38 -32.02 -9.32 15.66
N SER A 39 -31.91 -8.01 15.47
CA SER A 39 -32.83 -7.03 16.05
C SER A 39 -34.28 -7.17 15.56
N LEU A 40 -34.48 -7.77 14.37
CA LEU A 40 -35.78 -8.14 13.83
C LEU A 40 -36.29 -9.51 14.30
N GLY A 41 -35.52 -10.23 15.12
CA GLY A 41 -35.87 -11.56 15.65
C GLY A 41 -35.64 -12.71 14.67
N ALA A 42 -34.77 -12.54 13.66
CA ALA A 42 -34.43 -13.59 12.69
C ALA A 42 -33.68 -14.76 13.34
N ASP A 43 -33.92 -16.00 12.85
CA ASP A 43 -32.97 -17.12 13.09
C ASP A 43 -31.77 -16.97 12.16
N VAL A 44 -30.79 -16.18 12.62
CA VAL A 44 -29.63 -15.79 11.83
C VAL A 44 -28.34 -16.36 12.36
N MET A 45 -27.48 -16.81 11.46
CA MET A 45 -26.10 -17.20 11.73
C MET A 45 -25.17 -16.58 10.67
N TYR A 46 -23.86 -16.61 10.93
CA TYR A 46 -22.87 -16.18 9.96
C TYR A 46 -21.85 -17.27 9.66
N TYR A 47 -21.27 -17.21 8.47
CA TYR A 47 -20.17 -18.04 8.01
C TYR A 47 -19.12 -17.16 7.33
N ILE A 48 -17.85 -17.31 7.75
CA ILE A 48 -16.71 -16.68 7.08
C ILE A 48 -15.73 -17.79 6.70
N PRO A 49 -15.33 -17.90 5.43
CA PRO A 49 -14.37 -18.89 4.99
C PRO A 49 -12.99 -18.61 5.59
N GLU A 50 -12.24 -19.67 5.87
CA GLU A 50 -10.85 -19.55 6.30
C GLU A 50 -9.94 -19.32 5.07
N ARG A 51 -9.18 -18.21 5.11
CA ARG A 51 -8.35 -17.76 3.99
C ARG A 51 -7.39 -18.82 3.45
N GLU A 52 -6.76 -19.61 4.34
CA GLU A 52 -5.71 -20.57 3.94
C GLU A 52 -6.28 -21.89 3.42
N SER A 53 -7.34 -22.40 4.06
CA SER A 53 -7.91 -23.71 3.78
C SER A 53 -9.05 -23.66 2.74
N GLU A 54 -9.84 -22.59 2.72
CA GLU A 54 -11.05 -22.47 1.90
C GLU A 54 -10.91 -21.44 0.78
N GLY A 55 -10.02 -20.46 0.93
CA GLY A 55 -9.78 -19.41 -0.07
C GLY A 55 -10.76 -18.24 0.05
N TYR A 56 -10.96 -17.52 -1.05
CA TYR A 56 -11.86 -16.36 -1.14
C TYR A 56 -13.23 -16.75 -1.66
N GLY A 57 -14.28 -16.18 -1.05
CA GLY A 57 -15.65 -16.27 -1.50
C GLY A 57 -16.35 -17.59 -1.15
N MET A 58 -17.49 -17.84 -1.79
CA MET A 58 -18.28 -19.07 -1.56
C MET A 58 -17.53 -20.33 -2.01
N ASN A 59 -17.75 -21.43 -1.30
CA ASN A 59 -17.25 -22.74 -1.70
C ASN A 59 -18.30 -23.84 -1.47
N ILE A 60 -18.22 -24.90 -2.28
CA ILE A 60 -19.19 -26.02 -2.31
C ILE A 60 -19.29 -26.74 -0.97
N ASP A 61 -18.16 -26.94 -0.26
CA ASP A 61 -18.15 -27.66 1.01
C ASP A 61 -18.81 -26.84 2.14
N ALA A 62 -18.61 -25.51 2.13
CA ALA A 62 -19.33 -24.63 3.04
C ALA A 62 -20.83 -24.65 2.77
N VAL A 63 -21.28 -24.56 1.51
CA VAL A 63 -22.70 -24.63 1.15
C VAL A 63 -23.32 -25.94 1.62
N ARG A 64 -22.62 -27.08 1.47
CA ARG A 64 -23.06 -28.38 1.97
C ARG A 64 -23.27 -28.37 3.48
N LYS A 65 -22.28 -27.87 4.24
CA LYS A 65 -22.38 -27.74 5.70
C LYS A 65 -23.57 -26.88 6.14
N LEU A 66 -23.83 -25.78 5.42
CA LEU A 66 -24.96 -24.89 5.70
C LEU A 66 -26.30 -25.58 5.46
N SER A 67 -26.41 -26.42 4.41
CA SER A 67 -27.57 -27.24 4.15
C SER A 67 -27.86 -28.21 5.30
N GLU A 68 -26.80 -28.87 5.83
CA GLU A 68 -26.90 -29.78 6.98
C GLU A 68 -27.35 -29.09 8.26
N LEU A 69 -27.04 -27.78 8.41
CA LEU A 69 -27.49 -26.94 9.53
C LEU A 69 -28.93 -26.40 9.34
N GLY A 70 -29.58 -26.73 8.23
CA GLY A 70 -30.95 -26.33 7.96
C GLY A 70 -31.12 -24.91 7.42
N VAL A 71 -30.06 -24.30 6.90
CA VAL A 71 -30.13 -22.98 6.26
C VAL A 71 -31.04 -23.02 5.05
N ARG A 72 -31.88 -22.00 4.87
CA ARG A 72 -32.82 -21.85 3.74
C ARG A 72 -32.52 -20.64 2.88
N LEU A 73 -31.87 -19.64 3.45
CA LEU A 73 -31.43 -18.43 2.75
C LEU A 73 -29.97 -18.15 3.08
N ILE A 74 -29.14 -18.03 2.06
CA ILE A 74 -27.78 -17.46 2.17
C ILE A 74 -27.84 -16.02 1.67
N ILE A 75 -27.32 -15.08 2.46
CA ILE A 75 -27.07 -13.70 2.03
C ILE A 75 -25.56 -13.52 2.02
N THR A 76 -24.97 -13.36 0.84
CA THR A 76 -23.53 -13.03 0.78
C THR A 76 -23.33 -11.56 1.04
N VAL A 77 -22.23 -11.21 1.70
CA VAL A 77 -21.79 -9.83 1.89
C VAL A 77 -20.32 -9.72 1.53
N ASP A 78 -19.99 -8.74 0.69
CA ASP A 78 -18.62 -8.49 0.23
C ASP A 78 -18.02 -9.66 -0.59
N ASN A 79 -18.86 -10.50 -1.15
CA ASN A 79 -18.48 -11.58 -2.06
C ASN A 79 -19.72 -12.12 -2.79
N GLY A 80 -19.48 -12.98 -3.78
CA GLY A 80 -20.56 -13.76 -4.40
C GLY A 80 -20.80 -13.47 -5.87
N ILE A 81 -20.37 -12.31 -6.42
CA ILE A 81 -20.60 -11.98 -7.85
C ILE A 81 -19.97 -13.00 -8.81
N ALA A 82 -18.89 -13.66 -8.40
CA ALA A 82 -18.21 -14.68 -9.17
C ALA A 82 -18.64 -16.12 -8.82
N ALA A 83 -19.59 -16.32 -7.89
CA ALA A 83 -19.92 -17.61 -7.30
C ALA A 83 -21.06 -18.36 -8.04
N ALA A 84 -21.09 -18.33 -9.38
CA ALA A 84 -22.17 -18.91 -10.15
C ALA A 84 -22.38 -20.43 -9.90
N ARG A 85 -21.28 -21.20 -9.77
CA ARG A 85 -21.31 -22.64 -9.51
C ARG A 85 -21.78 -22.97 -8.09
N GLU A 86 -21.33 -22.18 -7.13
CA GLU A 86 -21.67 -22.35 -5.72
C GLU A 86 -23.14 -22.02 -5.46
N VAL A 87 -23.65 -20.97 -6.10
CA VAL A 87 -25.07 -20.60 -6.06
C VAL A 87 -25.94 -21.64 -6.76
N GLU A 88 -25.53 -22.16 -7.92
CA GLU A 88 -26.23 -23.26 -8.58
C GLU A 88 -26.29 -24.52 -7.69
N TYR A 89 -25.21 -24.82 -6.98
CA TYR A 89 -25.17 -25.91 -6.02
C TYR A 89 -26.10 -25.65 -4.83
N ALA A 90 -26.14 -24.43 -4.28
CA ALA A 90 -27.08 -24.04 -3.22
C ALA A 90 -28.53 -24.24 -3.67
N ASN A 91 -28.90 -23.82 -4.90
CA ASN A 91 -30.21 -24.02 -5.48
C ASN A 91 -30.56 -25.51 -5.56
N SER A 92 -29.61 -26.40 -5.90
CA SER A 92 -29.82 -27.84 -5.94
C SER A 92 -30.15 -28.46 -4.58
N LEU A 93 -29.74 -27.77 -3.50
CA LEU A 93 -30.02 -28.13 -2.11
C LEU A 93 -31.26 -27.40 -1.52
N HIS A 94 -32.01 -26.70 -2.35
CA HIS A 94 -33.15 -25.87 -1.95
C HIS A 94 -32.79 -24.76 -0.97
N ILE A 95 -31.63 -24.16 -1.15
CA ILE A 95 -31.18 -22.97 -0.44
C ILE A 95 -31.19 -21.80 -1.42
N ASP A 96 -32.01 -20.81 -1.14
CA ASP A 96 -32.02 -19.58 -1.92
C ASP A 96 -30.81 -18.73 -1.58
N THR A 97 -30.32 -17.96 -2.56
CA THR A 97 -29.20 -17.05 -2.35
C THR A 97 -29.59 -15.63 -2.76
N VAL A 98 -29.24 -14.66 -1.91
CA VAL A 98 -29.21 -13.23 -2.22
C VAL A 98 -27.73 -12.82 -2.20
N VAL A 99 -27.22 -12.41 -3.34
CA VAL A 99 -25.83 -11.92 -3.45
C VAL A 99 -25.80 -10.43 -3.20
N THR A 100 -24.96 -9.97 -2.24
CA THR A 100 -24.58 -8.57 -2.11
C THR A 100 -23.06 -8.47 -2.20
N ASP A 101 -22.60 -7.71 -3.19
CA ASP A 101 -21.17 -7.61 -3.51
C ASP A 101 -20.88 -6.23 -4.12
N HIS A 102 -19.61 -5.91 -4.25
CA HIS A 102 -19.14 -4.68 -4.88
C HIS A 102 -17.95 -4.93 -5.84
N HIS A 103 -17.55 -6.19 -5.99
CA HIS A 103 -16.47 -6.56 -6.89
C HIS A 103 -16.87 -6.48 -8.36
N GLN A 104 -15.89 -6.38 -9.25
CA GLN A 104 -16.14 -6.34 -10.69
C GLN A 104 -16.74 -7.65 -11.18
N GLN A 105 -17.87 -7.55 -11.91
CA GLN A 105 -18.44 -8.70 -12.61
C GLN A 105 -17.43 -9.27 -13.61
N GLN A 106 -17.17 -10.57 -13.52
CA GLN A 106 -16.26 -11.28 -14.42
C GLN A 106 -17.07 -12.00 -15.53
N GLY A 107 -16.98 -11.49 -16.75
CA GLY A 107 -17.75 -12.03 -17.89
C GLY A 107 -19.24 -11.66 -17.87
N ASP A 108 -20.04 -12.33 -18.68
CA ASP A 108 -21.45 -11.99 -18.90
C ASP A 108 -22.41 -12.81 -18.02
N ILE A 109 -21.92 -13.75 -17.22
CA ILE A 109 -22.74 -14.68 -16.43
C ILE A 109 -22.84 -14.18 -15.00
N LEU A 110 -24.04 -13.88 -14.54
CA LEU A 110 -24.36 -13.64 -13.15
C LEU A 110 -24.66 -14.97 -12.41
N PRO A 111 -24.40 -15.03 -11.09
CA PRO A 111 -24.85 -16.15 -10.27
C PRO A 111 -26.39 -16.32 -10.38
N PRO A 112 -26.91 -17.58 -10.48
CA PRO A 112 -28.34 -17.84 -10.56
C PRO A 112 -29.02 -17.68 -9.19
N ALA A 113 -28.79 -16.55 -8.53
CA ALA A 113 -29.34 -16.16 -7.23
C ALA A 113 -30.75 -15.57 -7.41
N VAL A 114 -31.56 -15.55 -6.33
CA VAL A 114 -32.85 -14.86 -6.30
C VAL A 114 -32.70 -13.38 -6.61
N ALA A 115 -31.61 -12.78 -6.10
CA ALA A 115 -31.25 -11.42 -6.42
C ALA A 115 -29.72 -11.25 -6.34
N VAL A 116 -29.18 -10.38 -7.21
CA VAL A 116 -27.80 -9.94 -7.18
C VAL A 116 -27.77 -8.42 -7.03
N VAL A 117 -27.31 -7.95 -5.88
CA VAL A 117 -27.19 -6.53 -5.53
C VAL A 117 -25.71 -6.17 -5.59
N ASP A 118 -25.31 -5.59 -6.71
CA ASP A 118 -23.92 -5.19 -6.94
C ASP A 118 -23.91 -3.97 -7.88
N PRO A 119 -23.31 -2.85 -7.48
CA PRO A 119 -23.23 -1.66 -8.33
C PRO A 119 -22.37 -1.87 -9.58
N HIS A 120 -21.44 -2.85 -9.59
CA HIS A 120 -20.57 -3.15 -10.73
C HIS A 120 -21.15 -4.14 -11.74
N ARG A 121 -22.39 -4.59 -11.58
CA ARG A 121 -23.08 -5.35 -12.62
C ARG A 121 -23.13 -4.53 -13.91
N LEU A 122 -22.96 -5.20 -15.05
CA LEU A 122 -22.97 -4.58 -16.38
C LEU A 122 -24.31 -3.90 -16.73
N ASP A 123 -25.41 -4.42 -16.17
CA ASP A 123 -26.79 -3.92 -16.35
C ASP A 123 -27.26 -2.99 -15.22
N CYS A 124 -26.37 -2.57 -14.30
CA CYS A 124 -26.73 -1.70 -13.18
C CYS A 124 -26.58 -0.23 -13.54
N ASP A 125 -27.64 0.56 -13.38
CA ASP A 125 -27.67 2.00 -13.61
C ASP A 125 -27.31 2.83 -12.36
N CYS A 126 -26.81 2.20 -11.29
CA CYS A 126 -26.40 2.90 -10.08
C CYS A 126 -25.37 3.99 -10.40
N PRO A 127 -25.64 5.26 -10.05
CA PRO A 127 -24.75 6.36 -10.40
C PRO A 127 -23.45 6.41 -9.56
N PHE A 128 -23.39 5.66 -8.46
CA PHE A 128 -22.22 5.54 -7.60
C PHE A 128 -21.81 4.06 -7.46
N LYS A 129 -20.74 3.70 -8.14
CA LYS A 129 -20.28 2.31 -8.25
C LYS A 129 -19.23 1.93 -7.20
N ASN A 130 -18.53 2.91 -6.64
CA ASN A 130 -17.37 2.69 -5.78
C ASN A 130 -17.77 2.49 -4.29
N MET A 131 -18.86 1.82 -4.00
CA MET A 131 -19.19 1.42 -2.61
C MET A 131 -18.30 0.28 -2.16
N ALA A 132 -17.95 0.24 -0.87
CA ALA A 132 -17.45 -0.96 -0.21
C ALA A 132 -18.59 -1.98 0.01
N GLY A 133 -18.25 -3.24 0.27
CA GLY A 133 -19.24 -4.28 0.57
C GLY A 133 -20.14 -3.91 1.75
N VAL A 134 -19.58 -3.30 2.80
CA VAL A 134 -20.37 -2.77 3.93
C VAL A 134 -21.30 -1.63 3.54
N GLY A 135 -20.91 -0.82 2.56
CA GLY A 135 -21.77 0.22 1.99
C GLY A 135 -22.96 -0.37 1.24
N VAL A 136 -22.74 -1.42 0.44
CA VAL A 136 -23.83 -2.17 -0.23
C VAL A 136 -24.73 -2.83 0.81
N THR A 137 -24.18 -3.42 1.85
CA THR A 137 -24.92 -4.00 2.97
C THR A 137 -25.75 -2.94 3.70
N PHE A 138 -25.19 -1.75 3.92
CA PHE A 138 -25.93 -0.62 4.52
C PHE A 138 -27.11 -0.17 3.65
N GLN A 139 -26.94 -0.13 2.32
CA GLN A 139 -28.04 0.16 1.39
C GLN A 139 -29.11 -0.92 1.43
N LEU A 140 -28.73 -2.20 1.58
CA LEU A 140 -29.69 -3.29 1.72
C LEU A 140 -30.56 -3.13 2.97
N ILE A 141 -29.98 -2.85 4.15
CA ILE A 141 -30.77 -2.62 5.37
C ILE A 141 -31.63 -1.38 5.27
N SER A 142 -31.15 -0.32 4.60
CA SER A 142 -31.95 0.87 4.33
C SER A 142 -33.16 0.57 3.44
N ALA A 143 -33.00 -0.35 2.48
CA ALA A 143 -34.10 -0.78 1.63
C ALA A 143 -35.10 -1.70 2.37
N LEU A 144 -34.63 -2.48 3.34
CA LEU A 144 -35.48 -3.31 4.23
C LEU A 144 -36.35 -2.46 5.15
N GLU A 145 -35.82 -1.33 5.69
CA GLU A 145 -36.61 -0.37 6.49
C GLU A 145 -37.67 0.36 5.66
N GLY A 146 -37.50 0.44 4.34
CA GLY A 146 -38.41 1.13 3.44
C GLY A 146 -38.27 2.67 3.46
N LYS A 147 -39.12 3.36 2.68
CA LYS A 147 -39.03 4.82 2.46
C LYS A 147 -39.32 5.66 3.70
N ASP A 148 -40.11 5.15 4.62
CA ASP A 148 -40.50 5.81 5.86
C ASP A 148 -39.61 5.40 7.05
N GLY A 149 -38.73 4.42 6.83
CA GLY A 149 -37.79 3.91 7.82
C GLY A 149 -36.66 4.90 8.13
N GLY A 150 -36.40 5.08 9.42
CA GLY A 150 -35.48 6.04 9.98
C GLY A 150 -34.04 5.91 9.50
N PHE A 151 -33.72 6.37 8.28
CA PHE A 151 -32.34 6.42 7.77
C PHE A 151 -31.38 7.06 8.78
N SER A 152 -31.85 8.08 9.52
CA SER A 152 -31.11 8.68 10.62
C SER A 152 -30.79 7.67 11.73
N THR A 153 -31.77 6.83 12.09
CA THR A 153 -31.61 5.77 13.10
C THR A 153 -30.61 4.70 12.63
N LEU A 154 -30.65 4.33 11.34
CA LEU A 154 -29.66 3.42 10.78
C LEU A 154 -28.24 4.00 10.81
N LEU A 155 -28.08 5.29 10.50
CA LEU A 155 -26.80 5.97 10.64
C LEU A 155 -26.31 5.97 12.10
N GLU A 156 -27.20 6.22 13.05
CA GLU A 156 -26.85 6.19 14.47
C GLU A 156 -26.42 4.81 14.96
N ASN A 157 -27.10 3.76 14.49
CA ASN A 157 -26.87 2.41 14.98
C ASN A 157 -25.76 1.63 14.25
N TYR A 158 -25.48 1.94 12.97
CA TYR A 158 -24.64 1.10 12.13
C TYR A 158 -23.53 1.82 11.36
N SER A 159 -23.48 3.17 11.38
CA SER A 159 -22.47 3.90 10.63
C SER A 159 -21.06 3.72 11.18
N ASP A 160 -20.88 3.33 12.44
CA ASP A 160 -19.59 2.97 13.04
C ASP A 160 -18.97 1.76 12.33
N LEU A 161 -19.73 0.67 12.15
CA LEU A 161 -19.30 -0.50 11.37
C LEU A 161 -19.08 -0.15 9.90
N ALA A 162 -20.03 0.61 9.31
CA ALA A 162 -19.93 1.03 7.92
C ALA A 162 -18.68 1.87 7.65
N ALA A 163 -18.29 2.74 8.58
CA ALA A 163 -17.06 3.54 8.44
C ALA A 163 -15.80 2.67 8.52
N ILE A 164 -15.74 1.71 9.43
CA ILE A 164 -14.57 0.82 9.57
C ILE A 164 -14.36 0.03 8.27
N GLY A 165 -15.40 -0.62 7.72
CA GLY A 165 -15.29 -1.40 6.50
C GLY A 165 -14.97 -0.54 5.28
N THR A 166 -15.70 0.58 5.08
CA THR A 166 -15.45 1.50 3.96
C THR A 166 -14.01 2.04 3.95
N ILE A 167 -13.45 2.37 5.13
CA ILE A 167 -12.05 2.80 5.25
C ILE A 167 -11.12 1.60 5.02
N GLY A 168 -11.49 0.41 5.49
CA GLY A 168 -10.70 -0.82 5.41
C GLY A 168 -10.52 -1.32 3.99
N ASP A 169 -11.53 -1.19 3.15
CA ASP A 169 -11.52 -1.58 1.74
C ASP A 169 -10.81 -0.56 0.82
N ILE A 170 -10.45 0.60 1.37
CA ILE A 170 -9.67 1.62 0.63
C ILE A 170 -10.43 2.19 -0.59
N VAL A 171 -11.75 2.11 -0.62
CA VAL A 171 -12.58 2.74 -1.65
C VAL A 171 -12.54 4.27 -1.57
N PRO A 172 -12.82 4.99 -2.69
CA PRO A 172 -12.83 6.44 -2.70
C PRO A 172 -13.83 7.03 -1.68
N LEU A 173 -13.35 7.94 -0.82
CA LEU A 173 -14.17 8.67 0.16
C LEU A 173 -14.92 9.84 -0.50
N GLU A 174 -15.79 9.48 -1.43
CA GLU A 174 -16.64 10.40 -2.20
C GLU A 174 -18.11 10.04 -2.00
N LYS A 175 -19.00 10.97 -2.31
CA LYS A 175 -20.45 10.77 -2.31
C LYS A 175 -20.94 9.99 -1.06
N ASP A 176 -21.57 8.83 -1.25
CA ASP A 176 -22.18 8.02 -0.19
C ASP A 176 -21.13 7.47 0.78
N ASN A 177 -19.98 7.02 0.29
CA ASN A 177 -18.86 6.58 1.14
C ASN A 177 -18.41 7.71 2.09
N ARG A 178 -18.31 8.94 1.57
CA ARG A 178 -17.95 10.10 2.39
C ARG A 178 -18.99 10.39 3.47
N VAL A 179 -20.27 10.26 3.14
CA VAL A 179 -21.38 10.47 4.09
C VAL A 179 -21.32 9.42 5.19
N LEU A 180 -21.23 8.13 4.84
CA LEU A 180 -21.13 7.02 5.78
C LEU A 180 -19.92 7.16 6.70
N VAL A 181 -18.74 7.44 6.14
CA VAL A 181 -17.51 7.58 6.92
C VAL A 181 -17.57 8.82 7.83
N LYS A 182 -18.09 9.94 7.36
CA LYS A 182 -18.22 11.16 8.18
C LYS A 182 -19.13 10.94 9.40
N HIS A 183 -20.29 10.31 9.20
CA HIS A 183 -21.20 9.97 10.29
C HIS A 183 -20.61 8.90 11.19
N GLY A 184 -20.03 7.85 10.61
CA GLY A 184 -19.45 6.75 11.35
C GLY A 184 -18.25 7.14 12.21
N LEU A 185 -17.37 8.05 11.78
CA LEU A 185 -16.29 8.58 12.62
C LEU A 185 -16.83 9.34 13.85
N ALA A 186 -17.93 10.07 13.67
CA ALA A 186 -18.61 10.72 14.80
C ALA A 186 -19.25 9.69 15.74
N GLN A 187 -19.85 8.62 15.17
CA GLN A 187 -20.44 7.54 15.93
C GLN A 187 -19.39 6.69 16.66
N LEU A 188 -18.27 6.36 16.03
CA LEU A 188 -17.15 5.63 16.66
C LEU A 188 -16.63 6.30 17.94
N SER A 189 -16.68 7.63 18.00
CA SER A 189 -16.26 8.40 19.20
C SER A 189 -17.21 8.24 20.41
N ARG A 190 -18.39 7.69 20.18
CA ARG A 190 -19.45 7.52 21.20
C ARG A 190 -20.17 6.17 21.07
N THR A 191 -19.57 5.21 20.39
CA THR A 191 -20.19 3.89 20.16
C THR A 191 -20.47 3.17 21.47
N ASP A 192 -21.60 2.50 21.56
CA ASP A 192 -21.98 1.64 22.68
C ASP A 192 -21.55 0.18 22.47
N ARG A 193 -20.96 -0.15 21.31
CA ARG A 193 -20.47 -1.49 20.99
C ARG A 193 -19.22 -1.80 21.80
N LEU A 194 -19.34 -2.72 22.77
CA LEU A 194 -18.26 -3.09 23.68
C LEU A 194 -17.00 -3.55 22.93
N GLY A 195 -17.15 -4.31 21.85
CA GLY A 195 -16.02 -4.79 21.06
C GLY A 195 -15.27 -3.67 20.33
N ILE A 196 -15.98 -2.66 19.81
CA ILE A 196 -15.34 -1.49 19.20
C ILE A 196 -14.64 -0.64 20.25
N GLN A 197 -15.24 -0.42 21.42
CA GLN A 197 -14.60 0.28 22.53
C GLN A 197 -13.31 -0.42 22.96
N ALA A 198 -13.34 -1.76 23.13
CA ALA A 198 -12.18 -2.56 23.46
C ALA A 198 -11.07 -2.45 22.38
N LEU A 199 -11.46 -2.46 21.09
CA LEU A 199 -10.52 -2.31 19.97
C LEU A 199 -9.87 -0.91 19.95
N ILE A 200 -10.64 0.14 20.25
CA ILE A 200 -10.14 1.53 20.37
C ILE A 200 -9.14 1.63 21.52
N THR A 201 -9.45 1.04 22.68
CA THR A 201 -8.58 1.03 23.88
C THR A 201 -7.28 0.28 23.59
N GLU A 202 -7.36 -0.95 23.05
CA GLU A 202 -6.20 -1.76 22.64
C GLU A 202 -5.32 -1.07 21.59
N SER A 203 -5.92 -0.21 20.77
CA SER A 203 -5.20 0.57 19.77
C SER A 203 -4.55 1.84 20.35
N GLY A 204 -4.74 2.14 21.63
CA GLY A 204 -4.24 3.36 22.28
C GLY A 204 -4.89 4.65 21.73
N LEU A 205 -6.13 4.56 21.27
CA LEU A 205 -6.89 5.68 20.70
C LEU A 205 -7.95 6.23 21.66
N GLU A 206 -8.07 5.68 22.86
CA GLU A 206 -9.02 6.12 23.88
C GLU A 206 -8.84 7.61 24.19
N GLY A 207 -9.95 8.35 24.22
CA GLY A 207 -9.95 9.80 24.48
C GLY A 207 -9.38 10.67 23.36
N LYS A 208 -8.99 10.10 22.20
CA LYS A 208 -8.50 10.86 21.05
C LYS A 208 -9.59 11.06 19.99
N LYS A 209 -9.51 12.15 19.22
CA LYS A 209 -10.34 12.32 18.02
C LYS A 209 -10.03 11.21 17.03
N LEU A 210 -11.03 10.41 16.67
CA LEU A 210 -10.90 9.38 15.64
C LEU A 210 -10.98 10.02 14.25
N THR A 211 -10.02 9.68 13.42
CA THR A 211 -9.94 10.11 12.02
C THR A 211 -9.91 8.88 11.10
N SER A 212 -10.21 9.05 9.83
CA SER A 212 -10.05 7.97 8.84
C SER A 212 -8.64 7.36 8.87
N THR A 213 -7.60 8.19 9.05
CA THR A 213 -6.22 7.74 9.19
C THR A 213 -6.03 6.86 10.43
N SER A 214 -6.57 7.26 11.60
CA SER A 214 -6.44 6.45 12.81
C SER A 214 -7.20 5.12 12.68
N VAL A 215 -8.34 5.11 12.04
CA VAL A 215 -9.09 3.87 11.74
C VAL A 215 -8.29 2.98 10.77
N ALA A 216 -7.83 3.53 9.64
CA ALA A 216 -7.10 2.79 8.59
C ALA A 216 -5.80 2.15 9.10
N PHE A 217 -5.06 2.83 10.00
CA PHE A 217 -3.73 2.37 10.45
C PHE A 217 -3.73 1.74 11.85
N SER A 218 -4.84 1.81 12.60
CA SER A 218 -4.89 1.24 13.95
C SER A 218 -5.99 0.18 14.11
N LEU A 219 -7.24 0.46 13.73
CA LEU A 219 -8.34 -0.49 13.91
C LEU A 219 -8.36 -1.56 12.81
N VAL A 220 -8.40 -1.13 11.55
CA VAL A 220 -8.46 -2.01 10.37
C VAL A 220 -7.32 -3.05 10.33
N PRO A 221 -6.04 -2.71 10.59
CA PRO A 221 -4.96 -3.70 10.57
C PRO A 221 -5.13 -4.81 11.63
N ARG A 222 -5.77 -4.52 12.76
CA ARG A 222 -6.07 -5.53 13.80
C ARG A 222 -7.15 -6.49 13.31
N ILE A 223 -8.27 -5.97 12.79
CA ILE A 223 -9.34 -6.80 12.21
C ILE A 223 -8.77 -7.69 11.10
N ASN A 224 -7.99 -7.12 10.18
CA ASN A 224 -7.36 -7.85 9.09
C ASN A 224 -6.32 -8.89 9.56
N ALA A 225 -5.67 -8.68 10.71
CA ALA A 225 -4.70 -9.63 11.25
C ALA A 225 -5.38 -10.93 11.69
N ALA A 226 -6.59 -10.87 12.24
CA ALA A 226 -7.38 -12.05 12.58
C ALA A 226 -7.59 -12.96 11.36
N GLY A 227 -7.90 -12.42 10.19
CA GLY A 227 -8.04 -13.16 8.94
C GLY A 227 -6.73 -13.62 8.28
N ARG A 228 -5.58 -13.14 8.76
CA ARG A 228 -4.26 -13.50 8.20
C ARG A 228 -3.52 -14.53 9.03
N LEU A 229 -3.62 -14.48 10.34
CA LEU A 229 -2.87 -15.33 11.28
C LEU A 229 -3.76 -16.16 12.22
N GLY A 230 -5.08 -15.97 12.15
CA GLY A 230 -6.07 -16.65 12.98
C GLY A 230 -7.36 -16.90 12.20
N SER A 231 -8.49 -16.61 12.86
CA SER A 231 -9.81 -16.74 12.25
C SER A 231 -10.57 -15.41 12.30
N SER A 232 -11.05 -14.95 11.15
CA SER A 232 -11.89 -13.75 11.06
C SER A 232 -13.19 -13.83 11.88
N ARG A 233 -13.61 -15.04 12.24
CA ARG A 233 -14.73 -15.25 13.16
C ARG A 233 -14.49 -14.58 14.51
N GLN A 234 -13.23 -14.50 15.00
CA GLN A 234 -12.88 -13.78 16.21
C GLN A 234 -13.17 -12.28 16.09
N ALA A 235 -12.88 -11.70 14.92
CA ALA A 235 -13.16 -10.28 14.67
C ALA A 235 -14.67 -10.01 14.61
N VAL A 236 -15.47 -10.86 13.94
CA VAL A 236 -16.94 -10.74 13.96
C VAL A 236 -17.46 -10.90 15.39
N LYS A 237 -17.00 -11.93 16.13
CA LYS A 237 -17.39 -12.14 17.53
C LYS A 237 -17.09 -10.90 18.37
N LEU A 238 -15.92 -10.29 18.21
CA LEU A 238 -15.56 -9.05 18.90
C LEU A 238 -16.53 -7.90 18.56
N LEU A 239 -16.82 -7.67 17.27
CA LEU A 239 -17.71 -6.58 16.86
C LEU A 239 -19.17 -6.77 17.28
N LEU A 240 -19.58 -8.02 17.52
CA LEU A 240 -20.90 -8.40 18.02
C LEU A 240 -20.94 -8.59 19.55
N SER A 241 -19.84 -8.31 20.26
CA SER A 241 -19.73 -8.52 21.71
C SER A 241 -20.79 -7.74 22.49
N GLU A 242 -21.53 -8.45 23.33
CA GLU A 242 -22.51 -7.90 24.27
C GLU A 242 -22.00 -7.91 25.72
N TYR A 243 -20.94 -8.65 26.01
CA TYR A 243 -20.41 -8.86 27.35
C TYR A 243 -18.97 -8.35 27.47
N PRO A 244 -18.61 -7.74 28.63
CA PRO A 244 -17.25 -7.22 28.87
C PRO A 244 -16.15 -8.28 28.81
N ASP A 245 -16.45 -9.54 29.14
CA ASP A 245 -15.46 -10.64 29.10
C ASP A 245 -14.94 -10.94 27.70
N GLU A 246 -15.68 -10.55 26.67
CA GLU A 246 -15.27 -10.69 25.28
C GLU A 246 -14.25 -9.62 24.84
N ALA A 247 -13.99 -8.61 25.67
CA ALA A 247 -12.92 -7.61 25.43
C ALA A 247 -11.52 -8.25 25.36
N ASP A 248 -11.31 -9.44 25.94
CA ASP A 248 -10.06 -10.20 25.77
C ASP A 248 -9.77 -10.54 24.30
N LEU A 249 -10.81 -10.68 23.45
CA LEU A 249 -10.66 -10.86 22.02
C LEU A 249 -9.93 -9.68 21.34
N ALA A 250 -10.16 -8.45 21.82
CA ALA A 250 -9.45 -7.28 21.28
C ALA A 250 -7.93 -7.38 21.53
N ARG A 251 -7.54 -7.88 22.71
CA ARG A 251 -6.13 -8.12 23.05
C ARG A 251 -5.53 -9.23 22.19
N GLU A 252 -6.24 -10.37 22.04
CA GLU A 252 -5.78 -11.46 21.17
C GLU A 252 -5.55 -11.01 19.72
N ILE A 253 -6.49 -10.24 19.17
CA ILE A 253 -6.39 -9.65 17.82
C ILE A 253 -5.23 -8.63 17.77
N GLY A 254 -5.01 -7.87 18.85
CA GLY A 254 -3.87 -6.97 19.01
C GLY A 254 -2.53 -7.72 18.96
N GLU A 255 -2.43 -8.85 19.68
CA GLU A 255 -1.26 -9.73 19.66
C GLU A 255 -1.01 -10.35 18.28
N GLN A 256 -2.06 -10.81 17.60
CA GLN A 256 -1.97 -11.30 16.22
C GLN A 256 -1.45 -10.21 15.27
N ASN A 257 -1.90 -8.97 15.42
CA ASN A 257 -1.40 -7.87 14.62
C ASN A 257 0.08 -7.55 14.90
N GLN A 258 0.53 -7.62 16.16
CA GLN A 258 1.94 -7.48 16.51
C GLN A 258 2.78 -8.61 15.90
N GLN A 259 2.29 -9.85 15.97
CA GLN A 259 2.94 -10.99 15.33
C GLN A 259 3.03 -10.81 13.80
N ARG A 260 1.94 -10.37 13.16
CA ARG A 260 1.95 -10.05 11.73
C ARG A 260 3.01 -9.00 11.39
N GLN A 261 3.11 -7.91 12.18
CA GLN A 261 4.11 -6.86 11.99
C GLN A 261 5.54 -7.39 12.14
N LYS A 262 5.77 -8.32 13.08
CA LYS A 262 7.07 -8.98 13.25
C LYS A 262 7.42 -9.82 12.02
N ILE A 263 6.52 -10.70 11.57
CA ILE A 263 6.72 -11.52 10.37
C ILE A 263 7.00 -10.64 9.14
N GLU A 264 6.26 -9.54 9.00
CA GLU A 264 6.45 -8.57 7.93
C GLU A 264 7.84 -7.92 7.97
N GLY A 265 8.32 -7.54 9.17
CA GLY A 265 9.66 -7.00 9.38
C GLY A 265 10.75 -8.01 9.06
N ASP A 266 10.59 -9.25 9.50
CA ASP A 266 11.55 -10.33 9.27
C ASP A 266 11.69 -10.66 7.77
N ILE A 267 10.56 -10.73 7.04
CA ILE A 267 10.58 -10.93 5.57
C ILE A 267 11.23 -9.73 4.86
N ALA A 268 10.88 -8.50 5.27
CA ALA A 268 11.47 -7.31 4.66
C ALA A 268 13.00 -7.27 4.85
N LEU A 269 13.51 -7.68 6.02
CA LEU A 269 14.94 -7.79 6.27
C LEU A 269 15.61 -8.83 5.35
N GLN A 270 15.01 -10.02 5.22
CA GLN A 270 15.52 -11.07 4.31
C GLN A 270 15.55 -10.60 2.84
N ILE A 271 14.57 -9.82 2.41
CA ILE A 271 14.57 -9.22 1.07
C ILE A 271 15.73 -8.23 0.91
N GLU A 272 16.01 -7.41 1.93
CA GLU A 272 17.17 -6.51 1.91
C GLU A 272 18.49 -7.28 1.79
N GLU A 273 18.67 -8.33 2.58
CA GLU A 273 19.84 -9.20 2.54
C GLU A 273 19.99 -9.86 1.16
N TYR A 274 18.87 -10.35 0.58
CA TYR A 274 18.85 -10.90 -0.76
C TYR A 274 19.29 -9.88 -1.82
N LEU A 275 18.76 -8.65 -1.79
CA LEU A 275 19.11 -7.60 -2.75
C LEU A 275 20.55 -7.09 -2.57
N GLN A 276 21.10 -7.13 -1.35
CA GLN A 276 22.50 -6.84 -1.10
C GLN A 276 23.43 -7.94 -1.64
N ALA A 277 23.02 -9.21 -1.53
CA ALA A 277 23.77 -10.35 -2.10
C ALA A 277 23.67 -10.41 -3.63
N HIS A 278 22.63 -9.82 -4.23
CA HIS A 278 22.37 -9.81 -5.67
C HIS A 278 22.23 -8.37 -6.21
N PRO A 279 23.30 -7.57 -6.18
CA PRO A 279 23.24 -6.15 -6.52
C PRO A 279 22.81 -5.88 -7.97
N GLU A 280 22.93 -6.86 -8.87
CA GLU A 280 22.42 -6.77 -10.25
C GLU A 280 20.90 -6.68 -10.31
N ARG A 281 20.17 -7.23 -9.31
CA ARG A 281 18.70 -7.19 -9.25
C ARG A 281 18.14 -5.79 -9.07
N ARG A 282 18.92 -4.87 -8.49
CA ARG A 282 18.50 -3.47 -8.35
C ARG A 282 18.23 -2.78 -9.70
N PHE A 283 18.80 -3.32 -10.79
CA PHE A 283 18.58 -2.81 -12.14
C PHE A 283 17.37 -3.44 -12.84
N ASP A 284 16.76 -4.47 -12.26
CA ASP A 284 15.53 -5.05 -12.78
C ASP A 284 14.43 -3.99 -12.83
N ARG A 285 13.59 -4.01 -13.88
CA ARG A 285 12.43 -3.12 -14.01
C ARG A 285 11.31 -3.50 -13.05
N ILE A 286 11.17 -4.80 -12.80
CA ILE A 286 10.24 -5.39 -11.85
C ILE A 286 11.06 -6.25 -10.90
N LEU A 287 10.99 -5.94 -9.60
CA LEU A 287 11.65 -6.71 -8.58
C LEU A 287 10.88 -8.02 -8.33
N VAL A 288 11.47 -9.15 -8.70
CA VAL A 288 10.93 -10.47 -8.36
C VAL A 288 11.84 -11.09 -7.32
N VAL A 289 11.34 -11.20 -6.09
CA VAL A 289 12.09 -11.72 -4.94
C VAL A 289 11.37 -12.92 -4.36
N ASP A 290 12.13 -13.93 -3.96
CA ASP A 290 11.59 -15.16 -3.41
C ASP A 290 12.35 -15.62 -2.17
N GLY A 291 11.66 -16.27 -1.26
CA GLY A 291 12.25 -16.83 -0.05
C GLY A 291 11.46 -18.01 0.47
N GLU A 292 12.08 -18.78 1.36
CA GLU A 292 11.51 -20.02 1.87
C GLU A 292 10.54 -19.78 3.01
N ASN A 293 9.36 -20.40 2.94
CA ASN A 293 8.37 -20.43 4.00
C ASN A 293 7.91 -19.03 4.49
N TRP A 294 7.88 -18.05 3.60
CA TRP A 294 7.28 -16.77 3.92
C TRP A 294 5.76 -16.90 4.03
N HIS A 295 5.19 -16.32 5.06
CA HIS A 295 3.75 -16.44 5.31
C HIS A 295 2.92 -15.83 4.16
N ALA A 296 2.14 -16.67 3.45
CA ALA A 296 1.39 -16.28 2.26
C ALA A 296 0.41 -15.11 2.52
N GLY A 297 -0.17 -15.02 3.74
CA GLY A 297 -1.04 -13.92 4.16
C GLY A 297 -0.31 -12.57 4.35
N VAL A 298 1.04 -12.56 4.41
CA VAL A 298 1.85 -11.37 4.72
C VAL A 298 2.64 -10.86 3.51
N VAL A 299 3.02 -11.74 2.57
CA VAL A 299 3.86 -11.36 1.40
C VAL A 299 3.28 -10.21 0.58
N GLY A 300 1.94 -10.06 0.52
CA GLY A 300 1.30 -8.95 -0.18
C GLY A 300 1.52 -7.58 0.49
N ILE A 301 1.64 -7.56 1.82
CA ILE A 301 1.95 -6.33 2.58
C ILE A 301 3.42 -5.97 2.37
N VAL A 302 4.29 -6.98 2.43
CA VAL A 302 5.72 -6.81 2.17
C VAL A 302 5.97 -6.28 0.76
N ALA A 303 5.24 -6.79 -0.25
CA ALA A 303 5.33 -6.29 -1.62
C ALA A 303 5.01 -4.78 -1.72
N SER A 304 3.99 -4.30 -0.98
CA SER A 304 3.69 -2.86 -0.91
C SER A 304 4.86 -2.05 -0.35
N ARG A 305 5.49 -2.51 0.75
CA ARG A 305 6.67 -1.84 1.33
C ARG A 305 7.87 -1.83 0.40
N VAL A 306 8.08 -2.92 -0.35
CA VAL A 306 9.16 -2.97 -1.34
C VAL A 306 8.92 -1.95 -2.46
N VAL A 307 7.67 -1.84 -2.95
CA VAL A 307 7.31 -0.81 -3.94
C VAL A 307 7.54 0.60 -3.39
N GLU A 308 7.09 0.88 -2.16
CA GLU A 308 7.31 2.19 -1.51
C GLU A 308 8.80 2.54 -1.38
N LYS A 309 9.62 1.55 -1.03
CA LYS A 309 11.05 1.75 -0.79
C LYS A 309 11.87 1.89 -2.07
N TYR A 310 11.57 1.09 -3.09
CA TYR A 310 12.36 1.03 -4.33
C TYR A 310 11.73 1.79 -5.50
N GLY A 311 10.48 2.23 -5.39
CA GLY A 311 9.75 2.93 -6.46
C GLY A 311 9.52 2.08 -7.72
N LYS A 312 9.58 0.76 -7.61
CA LYS A 312 9.47 -0.21 -8.73
C LYS A 312 8.36 -1.21 -8.46
N PRO A 313 7.64 -1.70 -9.48
CA PRO A 313 6.75 -2.85 -9.31
C PRO A 313 7.51 -4.03 -8.71
N CYS A 314 6.82 -4.80 -7.87
CA CYS A 314 7.43 -5.92 -7.16
C CYS A 314 6.51 -7.13 -7.11
N VAL A 315 7.08 -8.34 -7.20
CA VAL A 315 6.43 -9.62 -6.91
C VAL A 315 7.24 -10.33 -5.83
N VAL A 316 6.61 -10.58 -4.68
CA VAL A 316 7.20 -11.31 -3.55
C VAL A 316 6.62 -12.72 -3.54
N ILE A 317 7.48 -13.74 -3.56
CA ILE A 317 7.10 -15.14 -3.73
C ILE A 317 7.54 -15.95 -2.50
N SER A 318 6.61 -16.65 -1.86
CA SER A 318 6.89 -17.68 -0.86
C SER A 318 7.11 -19.03 -1.54
N ARG A 319 8.25 -19.64 -1.28
CA ARG A 319 8.57 -21.01 -1.75
C ARG A 319 8.06 -22.02 -0.72
N GLU A 320 7.13 -22.88 -1.16
CA GLU A 320 6.50 -23.91 -0.33
C GLU A 320 6.52 -25.26 -1.08
N GLY A 321 7.68 -25.89 -1.18
CA GLY A 321 7.83 -27.16 -1.92
C GLY A 321 7.80 -26.99 -3.45
N GLU A 322 6.97 -27.79 -4.16
CA GLU A 322 6.90 -27.76 -5.64
C GLU A 322 6.14 -26.56 -6.19
N LEU A 323 5.18 -26.04 -5.44
CA LEU A 323 4.36 -24.88 -5.80
C LEU A 323 4.66 -23.73 -4.86
N SER A 324 4.88 -22.57 -5.45
CA SER A 324 5.12 -21.30 -4.75
C SER A 324 3.96 -20.34 -4.96
N ARG A 325 3.69 -19.52 -3.96
CA ARG A 325 2.64 -18.48 -4.03
C ARG A 325 3.28 -17.10 -3.96
N GLY A 326 2.84 -16.20 -4.83
CA GLY A 326 3.35 -14.84 -4.87
C GLY A 326 2.27 -13.80 -4.86
N SER A 327 2.62 -12.64 -4.34
CA SER A 327 1.79 -11.43 -4.40
C SER A 327 2.60 -10.28 -4.94
N GLY A 328 2.04 -9.59 -5.92
CA GLY A 328 2.68 -8.44 -6.55
C GLY A 328 1.96 -7.12 -6.25
N ARG A 329 2.73 -6.04 -6.28
CA ARG A 329 2.26 -4.65 -6.19
C ARG A 329 2.92 -3.81 -7.26
N SER A 330 2.25 -2.76 -7.71
CA SER A 330 2.69 -1.92 -8.81
C SER A 330 2.83 -0.45 -8.41
N VAL A 331 3.35 0.32 -9.36
CA VAL A 331 3.37 1.78 -9.34
C VAL A 331 2.36 2.32 -10.34
N GLU A 332 1.88 3.54 -10.13
CA GLU A 332 1.00 4.21 -11.08
C GLU A 332 1.63 4.27 -12.49
N GLY A 333 0.84 3.96 -13.50
CA GLY A 333 1.30 3.92 -14.90
C GLY A 333 1.90 2.58 -15.36
N PHE A 334 1.98 1.55 -14.49
CA PHE A 334 2.37 0.20 -14.87
C PHE A 334 1.31 -0.82 -14.47
N SER A 335 0.71 -1.51 -15.46
CA SER A 335 -0.26 -2.58 -15.22
C SER A 335 0.45 -3.91 -14.92
N LEU A 336 0.44 -4.30 -13.64
CA LEU A 336 1.01 -5.57 -13.20
C LEU A 336 0.18 -6.76 -13.68
N SER A 337 -1.15 -6.63 -13.73
CA SER A 337 -2.03 -7.68 -14.24
C SER A 337 -1.73 -8.03 -15.70
N ASP A 338 -1.48 -7.03 -16.56
CA ASP A 338 -1.13 -7.27 -17.97
C ASP A 338 0.25 -7.93 -18.10
N ALA A 339 1.21 -7.52 -17.26
CA ALA A 339 2.54 -8.12 -17.23
C ALA A 339 2.49 -9.61 -16.80
N VAL A 340 1.71 -9.91 -15.76
CA VAL A 340 1.49 -11.28 -15.28
C VAL A 340 0.75 -12.11 -16.35
N TYR A 341 -0.28 -11.55 -17.00
CA TYR A 341 -0.99 -12.21 -18.07
C TYR A 341 -0.09 -12.54 -19.27
N ALA A 342 0.81 -11.63 -19.62
CA ALA A 342 1.77 -11.86 -20.71
C ALA A 342 2.74 -13.02 -20.40
N CYS A 343 3.03 -13.25 -19.10
CA CYS A 343 3.93 -14.32 -18.64
C CYS A 343 3.18 -15.57 -18.13
N ARG A 344 1.90 -15.73 -18.46
CA ARG A 344 1.01 -16.78 -17.93
C ARG A 344 1.51 -18.21 -18.19
N GLU A 345 2.32 -18.43 -19.22
CA GLU A 345 2.90 -19.73 -19.56
C GLU A 345 3.81 -20.29 -18.47
N HIS A 346 4.37 -19.43 -17.61
CA HIS A 346 5.18 -19.82 -16.46
C HIS A 346 4.35 -20.05 -15.19
N LEU A 347 3.04 -19.73 -15.21
CA LEU A 347 2.18 -19.70 -14.04
C LEU A 347 1.17 -20.84 -14.02
N VAL A 348 0.85 -21.34 -12.83
CA VAL A 348 -0.20 -22.35 -12.60
C VAL A 348 -1.56 -21.66 -12.42
N ARG A 349 -1.58 -20.57 -11.65
CA ARG A 349 -2.73 -19.69 -11.43
C ARG A 349 -2.27 -18.25 -11.32
N PHE A 350 -3.08 -17.34 -11.76
CA PHE A 350 -2.85 -15.91 -11.64
C PHE A 350 -4.15 -15.13 -11.67
N GLY A 351 -4.13 -13.92 -11.11
CA GLY A 351 -5.26 -12.99 -11.13
C GLY A 351 -4.88 -11.67 -10.48
N GLY A 352 -5.70 -10.66 -10.69
CA GLY A 352 -5.47 -9.35 -10.07
C GLY A 352 -5.93 -8.19 -10.93
N HIS A 353 -5.50 -7.01 -10.52
CA HIS A 353 -5.80 -5.70 -11.11
C HIS A 353 -4.49 -4.98 -11.47
N PRO A 354 -4.53 -3.84 -12.17
CA PRO A 354 -3.31 -3.12 -12.57
C PRO A 354 -2.33 -2.86 -11.43
N MET A 355 -2.81 -2.59 -10.21
CA MET A 355 -1.98 -2.25 -9.06
C MET A 355 -1.58 -3.43 -8.18
N ALA A 356 -2.21 -4.59 -8.31
CA ALA A 356 -1.96 -5.76 -7.48
C ALA A 356 -2.26 -7.07 -8.22
N ALA A 357 -1.41 -8.08 -8.06
CA ALA A 357 -1.62 -9.39 -8.66
C ALA A 357 -1.24 -10.51 -7.68
N GLY A 358 -1.98 -11.63 -7.76
CA GLY A 358 -1.66 -12.88 -7.10
C GLY A 358 -1.22 -13.92 -8.12
N ILE A 359 -0.22 -14.73 -7.78
CA ILE A 359 0.28 -15.80 -8.65
C ILE A 359 0.49 -17.10 -7.87
N THR A 360 0.34 -18.22 -8.57
CA THR A 360 0.86 -19.52 -8.16
C THR A 360 1.77 -20.03 -9.27
N ILE A 361 2.97 -20.43 -8.92
CA ILE A 361 4.03 -20.79 -9.85
C ILE A 361 4.74 -22.07 -9.38
N LYS A 362 5.24 -22.88 -10.31
CA LYS A 362 6.17 -23.95 -9.94
C LYS A 362 7.49 -23.35 -9.49
N THR A 363 8.05 -23.86 -8.39
CA THR A 363 9.25 -23.29 -7.76
C THR A 363 10.45 -23.26 -8.72
N ASP A 364 10.59 -24.25 -9.59
CA ASP A 364 11.64 -24.32 -10.62
C ASP A 364 11.44 -23.32 -11.78
N LYS A 365 10.29 -22.65 -11.86
CA LYS A 365 9.94 -21.66 -12.90
C LYS A 365 10.07 -20.20 -12.46
N ILE A 366 10.49 -19.93 -11.22
CA ILE A 366 10.62 -18.57 -10.69
C ILE A 366 11.62 -17.75 -11.51
N ASP A 367 12.79 -18.31 -11.85
CA ASP A 367 13.80 -17.60 -12.63
C ASP A 367 13.34 -17.34 -14.07
N ASP A 368 12.67 -18.31 -14.71
CA ASP A 368 12.09 -18.14 -16.06
C ASP A 368 11.06 -17.01 -16.04
N PHE A 369 10.18 -16.98 -15.04
CA PHE A 369 9.19 -15.92 -14.85
C PHE A 369 9.85 -14.55 -14.61
N ARG A 370 10.89 -14.49 -13.78
CA ARG A 370 11.64 -13.24 -13.50
C ARG A 370 12.22 -12.66 -14.79
N LEU A 371 12.80 -13.48 -15.63
CA LEU A 371 13.34 -13.06 -16.93
C LEU A 371 12.23 -12.61 -17.88
N ALA A 372 11.14 -13.38 -17.97
CA ALA A 372 10.04 -13.09 -18.88
C ALA A 372 9.32 -11.77 -18.52
N ILE A 373 9.01 -11.55 -17.24
CA ILE A 373 8.29 -10.33 -16.81
C ILE A 373 9.15 -9.07 -16.96
N ASN A 374 10.47 -9.17 -16.76
CA ASN A 374 11.39 -8.08 -17.01
C ASN A 374 11.58 -7.80 -18.51
N ALA A 375 11.58 -8.84 -19.37
CA ALA A 375 11.59 -8.69 -20.81
C ALA A 375 10.30 -8.01 -21.32
N TYR A 376 9.13 -8.38 -20.79
CA TYR A 376 7.86 -7.70 -21.07
C TYR A 376 7.93 -6.21 -20.70
N ALA A 377 8.42 -5.91 -19.49
CA ALA A 377 8.55 -4.53 -19.02
C ALA A 377 9.53 -3.73 -19.92
N ALA A 378 10.63 -4.34 -20.36
CA ALA A 378 11.59 -3.70 -21.27
C ALA A 378 10.96 -3.34 -22.63
N GLN A 379 10.10 -4.21 -23.15
CA GLN A 379 9.45 -4.01 -24.44
C GLN A 379 8.34 -2.96 -24.37
N ARG A 380 7.52 -2.97 -23.31
CA ARG A 380 6.33 -2.10 -23.17
C ARG A 380 6.64 -0.76 -22.53
N HIS A 381 7.63 -0.72 -21.64
CA HIS A 381 8.04 0.45 -20.89
C HIS A 381 9.56 0.61 -20.98
N PRO A 382 10.10 1.10 -22.09
CA PRO A 382 11.54 1.38 -22.23
C PRO A 382 12.04 2.26 -21.06
N GLN A 383 11.20 3.20 -20.63
CA GLN A 383 11.35 3.97 -19.39
C GLN A 383 10.20 3.64 -18.46
N MET A 384 10.54 3.13 -17.27
CA MET A 384 9.53 2.82 -16.25
C MET A 384 8.88 4.11 -15.71
N PRO A 385 7.59 4.08 -15.35
CA PRO A 385 6.97 5.21 -14.68
C PRO A 385 7.60 5.43 -13.30
N TYR A 386 7.70 6.70 -12.90
CA TYR A 386 8.18 7.11 -11.59
C TYR A 386 7.01 7.55 -10.71
N PRO A 387 7.01 7.21 -9.42
CA PRO A 387 6.07 7.79 -8.47
C PRO A 387 6.19 9.31 -8.46
N LYS A 388 5.07 10.00 -8.61
CA LYS A 388 5.00 11.47 -8.58
C LYS A 388 4.28 11.91 -7.32
N LEU A 389 4.86 12.88 -6.62
CA LEU A 389 4.18 13.55 -5.51
C LEU A 389 3.45 14.78 -6.06
N LEU A 390 2.12 14.70 -6.10
CA LEU A 390 1.28 15.81 -6.56
C LEU A 390 1.05 16.78 -5.39
N LEU A 391 1.27 18.05 -5.64
CA LEU A 391 1.00 19.12 -4.69
C LEU A 391 -0.28 19.83 -5.09
N ASP A 392 -1.19 20.05 -4.13
CA ASP A 392 -2.45 20.76 -4.37
C ASP A 392 -2.21 22.23 -4.63
N CYS A 393 -1.35 22.86 -3.84
CA CYS A 393 -0.94 24.23 -4.14
C CYS A 393 0.41 24.61 -3.51
N LYS A 394 0.95 25.74 -3.99
CA LYS A 394 2.13 26.39 -3.44
C LYS A 394 1.71 27.42 -2.40
N LEU A 395 2.23 27.29 -1.18
CA LEU A 395 1.98 28.25 -0.11
C LEU A 395 3.16 29.19 0.13
N ARG A 396 2.84 30.40 0.57
CA ARG A 396 3.83 31.30 1.16
C ARG A 396 3.88 31.07 2.69
N PRO A 397 5.03 31.04 3.34
CA PRO A 397 5.10 30.81 4.79
C PRO A 397 4.31 31.82 5.63
N GLN A 398 4.06 33.02 5.10
CA GLN A 398 3.30 34.09 5.77
C GLN A 398 1.81 33.76 6.01
N VAL A 399 1.23 32.87 5.21
CA VAL A 399 -0.20 32.52 5.31
C VAL A 399 -0.45 31.34 6.26
N LEU A 400 0.60 30.71 6.76
CA LEU A 400 0.47 29.58 7.66
C LEU A 400 -0.09 30.02 9.01
N SER A 401 -1.30 29.59 9.32
CA SER A 401 -2.03 29.91 10.56
C SER A 401 -2.87 28.73 11.02
N LEU A 402 -3.35 28.78 12.24
CA LEU A 402 -4.29 27.79 12.77
C LEU A 402 -5.63 27.86 12.03
N ASP A 403 -6.08 29.05 11.63
CA ASP A 403 -7.36 29.25 10.92
C ASP A 403 -7.41 28.44 9.62
N ILE A 404 -6.31 28.41 8.84
CA ILE A 404 -6.25 27.57 7.63
C ILE A 404 -6.48 26.10 7.95
N VAL A 405 -5.90 25.60 9.05
CA VAL A 405 -6.08 24.20 9.42
C VAL A 405 -7.51 23.91 9.84
N GLU A 406 -8.14 24.85 10.54
CA GLU A 406 -9.56 24.72 10.90
C GLU A 406 -10.46 24.69 9.67
N GLU A 407 -10.19 25.52 8.67
CA GLU A 407 -10.89 25.46 7.38
C GLU A 407 -10.65 24.14 6.64
N LEU A 408 -9.43 23.58 6.69
CA LEU A 408 -9.11 22.28 6.07
C LEU A 408 -9.89 21.13 6.70
N THR A 409 -10.32 21.22 7.96
CA THR A 409 -11.16 20.17 8.57
C THR A 409 -12.52 20.00 7.88
N LEU A 410 -12.98 21.01 7.14
CA LEU A 410 -14.22 20.93 6.35
C LEU A 410 -14.10 19.93 5.18
N LEU A 411 -12.85 19.64 4.76
CA LEU A 411 -12.55 18.66 3.72
C LEU A 411 -12.51 17.24 4.25
N GLU A 412 -12.43 17.02 5.57
CA GLU A 412 -12.47 15.67 6.19
C GLU A 412 -13.80 14.95 5.89
N PRO A 413 -13.79 13.59 5.88
CA PRO A 413 -12.66 12.67 6.13
C PRO A 413 -11.72 12.54 4.93
N PHE A 414 -10.41 12.47 5.21
CA PHE A 414 -9.40 12.23 4.19
C PHE A 414 -9.18 10.74 3.96
N GLY A 415 -8.81 10.35 2.74
CA GLY A 415 -8.53 8.97 2.35
C GLY A 415 -8.41 8.84 0.84
N THR A 416 -8.63 7.63 0.31
CA THR A 416 -8.63 7.39 -1.13
C THR A 416 -9.68 8.28 -1.82
N GLY A 417 -9.36 8.87 -2.97
CA GLY A 417 -10.25 9.79 -3.69
C GLY A 417 -10.38 11.19 -3.07
N ASN A 418 -10.05 11.35 -1.79
CA ASN A 418 -10.03 12.63 -1.07
C ASN A 418 -8.80 12.71 -0.16
N PRO A 419 -7.58 12.77 -0.70
CA PRO A 419 -6.36 12.82 0.11
C PRO A 419 -6.28 14.11 0.93
N ALA A 420 -5.53 14.06 2.05
CA ALA A 420 -5.20 15.27 2.78
C ALA A 420 -4.40 16.23 1.90
N PRO A 421 -4.74 17.51 1.83
CA PRO A 421 -4.07 18.48 0.98
C PRO A 421 -2.56 18.53 1.25
N LEU A 422 -1.79 18.48 0.18
CA LEU A 422 -0.34 18.53 0.20
C LEU A 422 0.16 19.86 -0.38
N PHE A 423 0.91 20.60 0.41
CA PHE A 423 1.34 21.94 0.08
C PHE A 423 2.85 22.02 -0.20
N GLY A 424 3.24 22.85 -1.16
CA GLY A 424 4.63 23.17 -1.45
C GLY A 424 5.09 24.44 -0.75
N LEU A 425 6.15 24.34 0.07
CA LEU A 425 6.89 25.49 0.62
C LEU A 425 8.27 25.51 -0.02
N TYR A 426 8.52 26.50 -0.88
CA TYR A 426 9.74 26.56 -1.70
C TYR A 426 10.77 27.53 -1.13
N SER A 427 12.04 27.27 -1.42
CA SER A 427 13.19 28.12 -1.06
C SER A 427 13.26 28.41 0.45
N MET A 428 13.09 27.36 1.26
CA MET A 428 13.14 27.43 2.71
C MET A 428 14.56 27.15 3.20
N THR A 429 15.22 28.12 3.85
CA THR A 429 16.55 27.92 4.43
C THR A 429 16.42 27.12 5.74
N LEU A 430 17.05 25.96 5.80
CA LEU A 430 17.17 25.16 7.02
C LEU A 430 18.05 25.91 8.04
N THR A 431 17.54 26.15 9.23
CA THR A 431 18.26 26.91 10.28
C THR A 431 18.57 26.09 11.51
N GLY A 432 17.93 24.94 11.69
CA GLY A 432 18.17 24.09 12.86
C GLY A 432 17.56 22.70 12.70
N ILE A 433 18.21 21.73 13.32
CA ILE A 433 17.83 20.31 13.36
C ILE A 433 17.81 19.89 14.82
N THR A 434 16.67 19.42 15.32
CA THR A 434 16.52 18.97 16.71
C THR A 434 15.91 17.56 16.71
N PRO A 435 16.66 16.54 17.16
CA PRO A 435 16.12 15.19 17.33
C PRO A 435 15.01 15.16 18.39
N CYS A 436 13.98 14.35 18.17
CA CYS A 436 12.89 14.14 19.14
C CYS A 436 12.38 12.70 19.05
N GLY A 437 11.50 12.28 20.01
CA GLY A 437 10.96 10.94 20.05
C GLY A 437 12.03 9.85 20.12
N ASN A 438 12.93 9.91 21.09
CA ASN A 438 14.09 9.01 21.23
C ASN A 438 14.97 8.95 19.96
N ARG A 439 15.17 10.11 19.31
CA ARG A 439 15.94 10.29 18.05
C ARG A 439 15.32 9.62 16.81
N LYS A 440 14.07 9.16 16.89
CA LYS A 440 13.36 8.55 15.74
C LYS A 440 12.72 9.56 14.79
N HIS A 441 12.69 10.84 15.18
CA HIS A 441 12.06 11.92 14.44
C HIS A 441 12.90 13.18 14.51
N LEU A 442 12.69 14.10 13.56
CA LEU A 442 13.36 15.39 13.52
C LEU A 442 12.36 16.53 13.59
N ARG A 443 12.67 17.51 14.45
CA ARG A 443 12.07 18.83 14.43
C ARG A 443 13.02 19.76 13.69
N LEU A 444 12.58 20.27 12.54
CA LEU A 444 13.36 21.07 11.63
C LEU A 444 12.88 22.51 11.67
N SER A 445 13.81 23.45 11.84
CA SER A 445 13.54 24.89 11.81
C SER A 445 13.94 25.46 10.47
N PHE A 446 13.05 26.25 9.87
CA PHE A 446 13.27 26.88 8.57
C PHE A 446 13.01 28.37 8.66
N GLN A 447 13.65 29.11 7.77
CA GLN A 447 13.44 30.54 7.60
C GLN A 447 13.33 30.90 6.13
N ARG A 448 12.38 31.74 5.80
CA ARG A 448 12.32 32.43 4.50
C ARG A 448 11.95 33.88 4.74
N GLU A 449 12.81 34.80 4.29
CA GLU A 449 12.68 36.23 4.58
C GLU A 449 12.66 36.46 6.12
N LYS A 450 11.58 37.05 6.65
CA LYS A 450 11.37 37.30 8.10
C LYS A 450 10.58 36.21 8.81
N VAL A 451 10.02 35.23 8.06
CA VAL A 451 9.14 34.19 8.63
C VAL A 451 9.98 32.98 9.03
N LYS A 452 9.80 32.54 10.25
CA LYS A 452 10.36 31.31 10.79
C LYS A 452 9.24 30.30 10.98
N ILE A 453 9.46 29.05 10.57
CA ILE A 453 8.55 27.93 10.80
C ILE A 453 9.31 26.77 11.41
N THR A 454 8.57 25.92 12.10
CA THR A 454 9.07 24.64 12.59
C THR A 454 8.20 23.54 12.00
N ALA A 455 8.83 22.50 11.45
CA ALA A 455 8.14 21.38 10.85
C ALA A 455 8.69 20.05 11.36
N MET A 456 7.86 19.03 11.39
CA MET A 456 8.21 17.69 11.85
C MET A 456 8.52 16.77 10.67
N ARG A 457 9.64 16.06 10.72
CA ARG A 457 9.95 14.95 9.83
C ARG A 457 9.93 13.66 10.66
N PHE A 458 8.90 12.85 10.48
CA PHE A 458 8.72 11.60 11.20
C PHE A 458 9.53 10.47 10.57
N SER A 459 9.93 9.50 11.39
CA SER A 459 10.60 8.25 10.97
C SER A 459 11.90 8.48 10.20
N VAL A 460 12.64 9.52 10.56
CA VAL A 460 13.98 9.84 10.04
C VAL A 460 14.88 10.17 11.23
N THR A 461 16.00 9.48 11.33
CA THR A 461 17.01 9.74 12.35
C THR A 461 17.97 10.86 11.92
N PRO A 462 18.69 11.49 12.83
CA PRO A 462 19.71 12.49 12.47
C PRO A 462 20.79 11.95 11.52
N GLU A 463 21.11 10.67 11.66
CA GLU A 463 22.12 9.97 10.87
C GLU A 463 21.67 9.71 9.42
N GLU A 464 20.35 9.63 9.20
CA GLU A 464 19.73 9.45 7.87
C GLU A 464 19.43 10.77 7.17
N PHE A 465 19.54 11.91 7.87
CA PHE A 465 19.14 13.21 7.34
C PHE A 465 20.31 13.91 6.66
N PRO A 466 20.30 14.09 5.32
CA PRO A 466 21.47 14.49 4.53
C PRO A 466 21.73 16.00 4.50
N TYR A 467 20.80 16.78 5.04
CA TYR A 467 20.85 18.23 4.93
C TYR A 467 21.44 18.87 6.19
N GLN A 468 21.98 20.08 6.04
CA GLN A 468 22.60 20.81 7.12
C GLN A 468 22.07 22.26 7.20
N PRO A 469 22.17 22.92 8.36
CA PRO A 469 21.83 24.33 8.46
C PRO A 469 22.55 25.18 7.42
N GLY A 470 21.80 26.03 6.72
CA GLY A 470 22.25 26.81 5.56
C GLY A 470 21.74 26.27 4.22
N ASP A 471 21.36 25.00 4.14
CA ASP A 471 20.75 24.46 2.91
C ASP A 471 19.41 25.11 2.62
N ILE A 472 19.16 25.35 1.33
CA ILE A 472 17.87 25.85 0.83
C ILE A 472 17.10 24.65 0.29
N LEU A 473 15.91 24.40 0.87
CA LEU A 473 15.10 23.23 0.57
C LEU A 473 13.71 23.62 0.06
N ASP A 474 13.16 22.77 -0.80
CA ASP A 474 11.76 22.75 -1.15
C ASP A 474 11.07 21.65 -0.36
N LEU A 475 9.95 21.95 0.26
CA LEU A 475 9.23 21.06 1.17
C LEU A 475 7.85 20.73 0.62
N ALA A 476 7.47 19.47 0.69
CA ALA A 476 6.09 19.02 0.55
C ALA A 476 5.54 18.74 1.95
N VAL A 477 4.49 19.47 2.35
CA VAL A 477 3.99 19.45 3.74
C VAL A 477 2.49 19.24 3.82
N THR A 478 2.04 18.54 4.86
CA THR A 478 0.64 18.57 5.33
C THR A 478 0.54 19.47 6.56
N LEU A 479 -0.62 20.06 6.74
CA LEU A 479 -0.92 20.94 7.87
C LEU A 479 -1.94 20.25 8.77
N GLU A 480 -1.67 20.19 10.06
CA GLU A 480 -2.52 19.52 11.04
C GLU A 480 -2.74 20.39 12.27
N ARG A 481 -3.90 20.25 12.90
CA ARG A 481 -4.19 20.84 14.22
C ARG A 481 -3.59 19.93 15.29
N ASN A 482 -2.63 20.45 16.02
CA ASN A 482 -2.11 19.80 17.21
C ASN A 482 -2.76 20.42 18.44
N GLU A 483 -3.22 19.59 19.37
CA GLU A 483 -3.75 20.03 20.65
C GLU A 483 -2.90 19.44 21.77
N TYR A 484 -2.32 20.33 22.57
CA TYR A 484 -1.52 19.93 23.71
C TYR A 484 -1.92 20.75 24.94
N ARG A 485 -2.34 20.08 26.02
CA ARG A 485 -2.83 20.69 27.26
C ARG A 485 -3.97 21.72 27.07
N GLY A 486 -4.84 21.48 26.09
CA GLY A 486 -5.97 22.36 25.77
C GLY A 486 -5.61 23.57 24.88
N GLU A 487 -4.35 23.73 24.48
CA GLU A 487 -3.94 24.75 23.52
C GLU A 487 -3.82 24.15 22.12
N ALA A 488 -4.52 24.75 21.16
CA ALA A 488 -4.44 24.36 19.76
C ALA A 488 -3.29 25.10 19.06
N SER A 489 -2.54 24.40 18.23
CA SER A 489 -1.43 24.96 17.46
C SER A 489 -1.35 24.33 16.07
N LEU A 490 -0.77 25.06 15.11
CA LEU A 490 -0.44 24.55 13.80
C LEU A 490 0.75 23.58 13.90
N SER A 491 0.58 22.36 13.40
CA SER A 491 1.65 21.39 13.18
C SER A 491 1.89 21.22 11.68
N ILE A 492 3.15 21.36 11.26
CA ILE A 492 3.58 21.21 9.87
C ILE A 492 4.32 19.88 9.78
N HIS A 493 3.81 18.96 8.95
CA HIS A 493 4.41 17.65 8.77
C HIS A 493 5.05 17.55 7.38
N ILE A 494 6.35 17.32 7.33
CA ILE A 494 7.08 17.16 6.08
C ILE A 494 6.83 15.74 5.56
N ARG A 495 6.25 15.65 4.37
CA ARG A 495 6.05 14.39 3.64
C ARG A 495 7.25 14.09 2.78
N ASP A 496 7.76 15.11 2.10
CA ASP A 496 8.98 15.01 1.31
C ASP A 496 9.74 16.33 1.30
N LEU A 497 11.03 16.29 0.96
CA LEU A 497 11.86 17.49 0.86
C LEU A 497 13.06 17.23 -0.07
N LYS A 498 13.48 18.29 -0.76
CA LYS A 498 14.60 18.25 -1.67
C LYS A 498 15.39 19.56 -1.66
N LEU A 499 16.62 19.53 -2.17
CA LEU A 499 17.40 20.73 -2.39
C LEU A 499 16.72 21.61 -3.45
N HIS A 500 16.66 22.90 -3.16
CA HIS A 500 16.13 23.88 -4.09
C HIS A 500 17.01 23.99 -5.33
N GLY A 501 16.39 24.03 -6.52
CA GLY A 501 17.10 24.17 -7.80
C GLY A 501 17.60 22.86 -8.41
N VAL A 502 17.31 21.69 -7.79
CA VAL A 502 17.57 20.37 -8.41
C VAL A 502 16.48 20.07 -9.45
N ASP A 503 16.90 19.80 -10.68
CA ASP A 503 16.04 19.30 -11.75
C ASP A 503 15.88 17.78 -11.62
N GLU A 504 14.84 17.35 -10.93
CA GLU A 504 14.54 15.93 -10.74
C GLU A 504 14.26 15.20 -12.05
N ALA A 505 13.64 15.86 -13.03
CA ALA A 505 13.35 15.22 -14.31
C ALA A 505 14.65 14.89 -15.06
N ALA A 506 15.63 15.81 -15.03
CA ALA A 506 16.95 15.55 -15.59
C ALA A 506 17.69 14.43 -14.83
N LEU A 507 17.64 14.42 -13.49
CA LEU A 507 18.23 13.35 -12.67
C LEU A 507 17.65 11.99 -13.01
N LEU A 508 16.32 11.88 -13.11
CA LEU A 508 15.63 10.63 -13.44
C LEU A 508 15.98 10.13 -14.85
N GLN A 509 16.15 11.03 -15.81
CA GLN A 509 16.61 10.67 -17.17
C GLN A 509 18.03 10.13 -17.17
N GLU A 510 18.93 10.74 -16.42
CA GLU A 510 20.30 10.29 -16.30
C GLU A 510 20.40 8.98 -15.49
N GLN A 511 19.59 8.81 -14.46
CA GLN A 511 19.48 7.53 -13.74
C GLN A 511 18.99 6.42 -14.66
N ALA A 512 17.97 6.67 -15.48
CA ALA A 512 17.47 5.69 -16.46
C ALA A 512 18.54 5.33 -17.50
N LEU A 513 19.36 6.29 -17.92
CA LEU A 513 20.51 6.06 -18.80
C LEU A 513 21.54 5.13 -18.15
N TYR A 514 21.93 5.41 -16.93
CA TYR A 514 22.86 4.58 -16.16
C TYR A 514 22.30 3.15 -15.97
N GLU A 515 21.07 3.01 -15.51
CA GLU A 515 20.43 1.72 -15.31
C GLU A 515 20.30 0.91 -16.60
N GLY A 516 19.96 1.57 -17.74
CA GLY A 516 19.93 0.95 -19.07
C GLY A 516 21.29 0.40 -19.48
N ALA A 517 22.35 1.17 -19.28
CA ALA A 517 23.71 0.74 -19.56
C ALA A 517 24.13 -0.47 -18.69
N ARG A 518 23.74 -0.50 -17.42
CA ARG A 518 23.99 -1.63 -16.50
C ARG A 518 23.25 -2.91 -16.94
N ARG A 519 22.06 -2.77 -17.52
CA ARG A 519 21.32 -3.88 -18.14
C ARG A 519 21.89 -4.32 -19.50
N GLY A 520 22.82 -3.57 -20.08
CA GLY A 520 23.42 -3.88 -21.39
C GLY A 520 22.65 -3.33 -22.59
N GLU A 521 21.81 -2.33 -22.39
CA GLU A 521 21.08 -1.65 -23.46
C GLU A 521 22.05 -0.85 -24.35
N GLY A 522 21.76 -0.78 -25.68
CA GLY A 522 22.61 -0.06 -26.63
C GLY A 522 22.66 1.45 -26.36
N LEU A 523 23.84 2.04 -26.51
CA LEU A 523 24.10 3.46 -26.24
C LEU A 523 24.38 4.23 -27.53
N SER A 524 23.71 5.35 -27.73
CA SER A 524 24.10 6.34 -28.75
C SER A 524 25.34 7.13 -28.30
N ASP A 525 26.03 7.79 -29.23
CA ASP A 525 27.24 8.56 -28.94
C ASP A 525 26.99 9.65 -27.87
N ASP A 526 25.91 10.41 -27.99
CA ASP A 526 25.53 11.46 -27.04
C ASP A 526 25.27 10.87 -25.61
N LYS A 527 24.61 9.72 -25.53
CA LYS A 527 24.38 9.01 -24.27
C LYS A 527 25.68 8.47 -23.67
N THR A 528 26.58 7.99 -24.51
CA THR A 528 27.88 7.48 -24.10
C THR A 528 28.74 8.60 -23.51
N GLU A 529 28.73 9.78 -24.09
CA GLU A 529 29.49 10.95 -23.60
C GLU A 529 29.02 11.39 -22.21
N LYS A 530 27.71 11.39 -21.95
CA LYS A 530 27.14 11.69 -20.62
C LYS A 530 27.44 10.63 -19.58
N LEU A 531 27.59 9.37 -19.98
CA LEU A 531 27.76 8.24 -19.07
C LEU A 531 29.22 7.97 -18.73
N LEU A 532 30.16 8.06 -19.70
CA LEU A 532 31.56 7.68 -19.49
C LEU A 532 32.35 8.79 -18.78
N PRO A 533 32.80 8.54 -17.52
CA PRO A 533 33.58 9.51 -16.79
C PRO A 533 35.03 9.58 -17.26
N ASN A 534 35.62 10.75 -17.15
CA ASN A 534 37.06 10.94 -17.32
C ASN A 534 37.80 10.81 -15.98
N ARG A 535 39.15 10.74 -16.04
CA ARG A 535 40.00 10.53 -14.86
C ARG A 535 39.90 11.66 -13.83
N GLU A 536 39.66 12.89 -14.24
CA GLU A 536 39.51 14.02 -13.36
C GLU A 536 38.25 13.92 -12.51
N GLN A 537 37.14 13.48 -13.12
CA GLN A 537 35.86 13.25 -12.43
C GLN A 537 35.99 12.17 -11.35
N PHE A 538 36.70 11.07 -11.62
CA PHE A 538 37.04 10.08 -10.58
C PHE A 538 37.82 10.70 -9.41
N ALA A 539 38.82 11.54 -9.72
CA ALA A 539 39.62 12.18 -8.68
C ALA A 539 38.81 13.17 -7.84
N VAL A 540 37.85 13.89 -8.44
CA VAL A 540 36.94 14.80 -7.72
C VAL A 540 36.08 14.03 -6.74
N VAL A 541 35.39 12.97 -7.19
CA VAL A 541 34.52 12.15 -6.33
C VAL A 541 35.32 11.49 -5.21
N TYR A 542 36.47 10.89 -5.52
CA TYR A 542 37.30 10.23 -4.52
C TYR A 542 37.81 11.20 -3.44
N ARG A 543 38.28 12.38 -3.84
CA ARG A 543 38.74 13.42 -2.87
C ARG A 543 37.61 13.85 -1.97
N TYR A 544 36.43 14.12 -2.52
CA TYR A 544 35.26 14.52 -1.75
C TYR A 544 34.87 13.44 -0.73
N LEU A 545 34.74 12.18 -1.16
CA LEU A 545 34.41 11.06 -0.27
C LEU A 545 35.47 10.89 0.84
N ARG A 546 36.75 11.12 0.53
CA ARG A 546 37.83 11.04 1.51
C ARG A 546 37.74 12.17 2.55
N GLU A 547 37.43 13.39 2.14
CA GLU A 547 37.20 14.53 3.03
C GLU A 547 36.01 14.32 3.95
N GLN A 548 34.92 13.73 3.42
CA GLN A 548 33.73 13.42 4.20
C GLN A 548 33.82 12.09 5.00
N LYS A 549 34.90 11.34 4.88
CA LYS A 549 35.14 10.03 5.51
C LYS A 549 34.09 8.97 5.10
N GLY A 550 33.55 9.08 3.89
CA GLY A 550 32.51 8.24 3.33
C GLY A 550 31.25 9.01 2.97
N TRP A 551 30.16 8.30 2.74
CA TRP A 551 28.85 8.87 2.42
C TRP A 551 27.74 7.94 2.88
N ASN A 552 26.65 8.46 3.46
CA ASN A 552 25.55 7.66 4.01
C ASN A 552 24.17 8.16 3.59
N TYR A 553 24.04 8.82 2.43
CA TYR A 553 22.81 9.47 2.00
C TYR A 553 22.51 9.20 0.52
N GLY A 554 21.44 9.80 -0.02
CA GLY A 554 21.09 9.72 -1.43
C GLY A 554 22.18 10.30 -2.36
N LEU A 555 22.26 9.77 -3.58
CA LEU A 555 23.21 10.26 -4.58
C LEU A 555 22.83 11.61 -5.17
N ASP A 556 21.56 11.98 -5.15
CA ASP A 556 21.06 13.30 -5.52
C ASP A 556 21.70 14.42 -4.67
N VAL A 557 21.84 14.17 -3.36
CA VAL A 557 22.53 15.11 -2.45
C VAL A 557 24.03 15.12 -2.71
N LEU A 558 24.67 13.97 -2.96
CA LEU A 558 26.07 13.90 -3.33
C LEU A 558 26.34 14.66 -4.63
N TYR A 559 25.48 14.48 -5.63
CA TYR A 559 25.53 15.20 -6.90
C TYR A 559 25.48 16.72 -6.72
N PHE A 560 24.58 17.18 -5.85
CA PHE A 560 24.47 18.60 -5.51
C PHE A 560 25.71 19.12 -4.76
N ARG A 561 26.25 18.36 -3.79
CA ARG A 561 27.47 18.71 -3.05
C ARG A 561 28.70 18.77 -3.95
N LEU A 562 28.72 18.03 -5.05
CA LEU A 562 29.72 18.10 -6.11
C LEU A 562 29.45 19.24 -7.11
N GLU A 563 28.55 20.18 -6.76
CA GLU A 563 28.20 21.36 -7.56
C GLU A 563 27.68 20.99 -8.98
N GLN A 564 27.12 19.79 -9.14
CA GLN A 564 26.56 19.28 -10.40
C GLN A 564 27.56 19.32 -11.59
N LYS A 565 28.88 19.29 -11.29
CA LYS A 565 29.95 19.36 -12.30
C LYS A 565 30.17 18.06 -13.05
N ILE A 566 29.62 16.96 -12.56
CA ILE A 566 29.73 15.61 -13.13
C ILE A 566 28.33 15.17 -13.50
N PRO A 567 28.04 14.68 -14.70
CA PRO A 567 26.72 14.13 -15.02
C PRO A 567 26.29 13.07 -13.99
N PHE A 568 25.03 13.03 -13.60
CA PHE A 568 24.54 12.11 -12.58
C PHE A 568 24.75 10.64 -12.95
N ALA A 569 24.52 10.30 -14.25
CA ALA A 569 24.81 8.97 -14.77
C ALA A 569 26.30 8.60 -14.63
N ALA A 570 27.20 9.53 -14.89
CA ALA A 570 28.63 9.33 -14.73
C ALA A 570 29.02 9.19 -13.24
N LEU A 571 28.41 9.95 -12.33
CA LEU A 571 28.61 9.81 -10.88
C LEU A 571 28.25 8.42 -10.40
N CYS A 572 27.10 7.88 -10.81
CA CYS A 572 26.67 6.51 -10.49
C CYS A 572 27.70 5.49 -10.99
N LEU A 573 28.15 5.64 -12.23
CA LEU A 573 29.14 4.72 -12.83
C LEU A 573 30.51 4.84 -12.14
N ILE A 574 30.95 6.03 -11.73
CA ILE A 574 32.18 6.24 -10.96
C ILE A 574 32.15 5.41 -9.68
N LEU A 575 31.04 5.44 -8.95
CA LEU A 575 30.91 4.70 -7.68
C LEU A 575 30.99 3.19 -7.89
N ASP A 576 30.30 2.67 -8.90
CA ASP A 576 30.36 1.23 -9.24
C ASP A 576 31.78 0.80 -9.63
N VAL A 577 32.47 1.61 -10.43
CA VAL A 577 33.87 1.34 -10.83
C VAL A 577 34.81 1.43 -9.63
N MET A 578 34.60 2.38 -8.72
CA MET A 578 35.37 2.47 -7.48
C MET A 578 35.17 1.24 -6.59
N GLU A 579 33.97 0.70 -6.54
CA GLU A 579 33.68 -0.54 -5.82
C GLU A 579 34.37 -1.74 -6.48
N GLU A 580 34.20 -1.89 -7.80
CA GLU A 580 34.85 -2.96 -8.58
C GLU A 580 36.37 -2.99 -8.38
N LEU A 581 36.99 -1.81 -8.38
CA LEU A 581 38.44 -1.66 -8.20
C LEU A 581 38.88 -1.67 -6.73
N GLY A 582 37.95 -1.91 -5.79
CA GLY A 582 38.23 -2.03 -4.37
C GLY A 582 38.59 -0.71 -3.66
N LEU A 583 38.27 0.44 -4.25
CA LEU A 583 38.50 1.78 -3.67
C LEU A 583 37.49 2.11 -2.59
N VAL A 584 36.28 1.60 -2.72
CA VAL A 584 35.18 1.78 -1.76
C VAL A 584 34.44 0.46 -1.54
N THR A 585 33.66 0.39 -0.47
CA THR A 585 32.54 -0.55 -0.34
C THR A 585 31.24 0.21 -0.47
N LEU A 586 30.29 -0.37 -1.19
CA LEU A 586 29.02 0.26 -1.51
C LEU A 586 27.86 -0.63 -1.05
N GLN A 587 27.02 -0.12 -0.16
CA GLN A 587 25.78 -0.78 0.23
C GLN A 587 24.63 0.14 -0.12
N THR A 588 23.56 -0.42 -0.69
CA THR A 588 22.39 0.35 -1.12
C THR A 588 21.13 -0.18 -0.45
N SER A 589 20.25 0.73 -0.03
CA SER A 589 18.96 0.41 0.55
C SER A 589 17.93 1.44 0.08
N GLY A 590 17.13 1.07 -0.94
CA GLY A 590 16.30 2.02 -1.67
C GLY A 590 17.14 3.11 -2.34
N SER A 591 16.89 4.38 -2.02
CA SER A 591 17.65 5.54 -2.52
C SER A 591 18.90 5.87 -1.68
N LEU A 592 19.12 5.20 -0.56
CA LEU A 592 20.27 5.45 0.32
C LEU A 592 21.49 4.67 -0.13
N TYR A 593 22.64 5.32 -0.08
CA TYR A 593 23.95 4.75 -0.39
C TYR A 593 24.87 4.89 0.81
N GLN A 594 25.40 3.77 1.29
CA GLN A 594 26.46 3.74 2.30
C GLN A 594 27.79 3.45 1.60
N ILE A 595 28.67 4.44 1.56
CA ILE A 595 29.94 4.38 0.84
C ILE A 595 31.06 4.53 1.86
N HIS A 596 31.85 3.48 2.02
CA HIS A 596 33.04 3.50 2.88
C HIS A 596 34.31 3.35 2.05
N LEU A 597 35.29 4.19 2.35
CA LEU A 597 36.61 4.13 1.71
C LEU A 597 37.40 2.91 2.20
N ARG A 598 38.13 2.29 1.29
CA ARG A 598 39.10 1.25 1.62
C ARG A 598 40.52 1.79 1.56
N GLU A 599 41.36 1.34 2.48
CA GLU A 599 42.81 1.60 2.41
C GLU A 599 43.43 0.75 1.29
N ILE A 600 44.14 1.41 0.38
CA ILE A 600 44.79 0.74 -0.76
C ILE A 600 46.26 1.01 -0.72
N ALA A 601 47.05 -0.06 -0.89
CA ALA A 601 48.49 0.05 -1.08
C ALA A 601 48.78 0.20 -2.58
N GLY A 602 48.93 1.45 -3.05
CA GLY A 602 49.38 1.72 -4.43
C GLY A 602 48.41 2.54 -5.29
N LYS A 603 48.77 2.69 -6.57
CA LYS A 603 47.94 3.38 -7.59
C LYS A 603 47.02 2.36 -8.28
N VAL A 604 45.77 2.72 -8.41
CA VAL A 604 44.77 1.93 -9.15
C VAL A 604 44.69 2.44 -10.60
N ASN A 605 44.69 1.51 -11.55
CA ASN A 605 44.50 1.83 -12.96
C ASN A 605 43.02 1.65 -13.32
N LEU A 606 42.37 2.70 -13.81
CA LEU A 606 40.95 2.69 -14.19
C LEU A 606 40.66 1.78 -15.40
N ASP A 607 41.67 1.53 -16.24
CA ASP A 607 41.51 0.64 -17.39
C ASP A 607 41.43 -0.86 -17.01
N ASP A 608 41.69 -1.19 -15.77
CA ASP A 608 41.49 -2.56 -15.23
C ASP A 608 40.01 -2.85 -14.93
N SER A 609 39.13 -1.84 -14.96
CA SER A 609 37.70 -2.01 -14.75
C SER A 609 37.03 -2.74 -15.93
N VAL A 610 36.51 -3.94 -15.66
CA VAL A 610 35.72 -4.73 -16.61
C VAL A 610 34.42 -4.00 -16.97
N LEU A 611 33.82 -3.32 -16.00
CA LEU A 611 32.59 -2.55 -16.18
C LEU A 611 32.80 -1.40 -17.18
N LEU A 612 33.86 -0.59 -17.04
CA LEU A 612 34.16 0.47 -18.01
C LEU A 612 34.41 -0.09 -19.41
N GLN A 613 35.16 -1.17 -19.52
CA GLN A 613 35.40 -1.84 -20.81
C GLN A 613 34.09 -2.33 -21.43
N LYS A 614 33.21 -2.96 -20.65
CA LYS A 614 31.91 -3.45 -21.11
C LYS A 614 31.04 -2.31 -21.65
N ILE A 615 30.99 -1.19 -20.95
CA ILE A 615 30.16 -0.02 -21.37
C ILE A 615 30.77 0.64 -22.62
N ARG A 616 32.09 0.78 -22.71
CA ARG A 616 32.77 1.28 -23.93
C ARG A 616 32.43 0.41 -25.16
N ASN A 617 32.39 -0.92 -24.98
CA ASN A 617 32.07 -1.87 -26.08
C ASN A 617 30.58 -1.90 -26.46
N GLN A 618 29.66 -1.40 -25.62
CA GLN A 618 28.25 -1.22 -25.97
C GLN A 618 28.06 -0.14 -27.04
N ARG A 619 28.96 0.85 -27.12
CA ARG A 619 28.99 1.90 -28.15
C ARG A 619 29.15 1.33 -29.58
N GLU A 620 29.99 0.31 -29.74
CA GLU A 620 30.30 -0.27 -31.05
C GLU A 620 29.14 -1.10 -31.63
N LYS A 621 28.26 -1.64 -30.78
CA LYS A 621 27.10 -2.44 -31.23
C LYS A 621 25.88 -1.60 -31.65
N GLY A 622 25.76 -0.37 -31.18
CA GLY A 622 24.65 0.55 -31.52
C GLY A 622 24.75 1.17 -32.89
N GLY A 623 25.94 1.20 -33.51
CA GLY A 623 26.19 1.80 -34.83
C GLY A 623 25.85 0.92 -36.03
N VAL A 624 25.46 -0.34 -35.85
CA VAL A 624 25.28 -1.33 -36.93
C VAL A 624 23.81 -1.71 -37.20
N GLN A 625 22.84 -1.18 -36.44
CA GLN A 625 21.41 -1.49 -36.64
C GLN A 625 20.57 -0.34 -37.21
N SER A 626 21.15 0.52 -38.04
CA SER A 626 20.38 1.47 -38.86
C SER A 626 20.84 1.36 -40.33
N VAL A 627 20.42 0.28 -40.98
CA VAL A 627 20.21 0.22 -42.46
C VAL A 627 18.93 -0.54 -42.73
#